data_a676e2ef5f3e964bcdf755d503dfc318
#
_entry.id   a676e2ef5f3e964bcdf755d503dfc318
#
_cell.length_a   1.000
_cell.length_b   1.000
_cell.length_c   1.000
_cell.angle_alpha   90.00
_cell.angle_beta   90.00
_cell.angle_gamma   90.00
#
_symmetry.space_group_name_H-M   'P 1'
#
loop_
_entity.id
_entity.type
_entity.pdbx_description
1 polymer ?
#
loop_
_entity_poly.entity_id
_entity_poly.type
_entity_poly.pdbx_seq_one_letter_code
_entity_poly.pdbx_strand_id
1 'polypeptide(L)' 'NTDLKLNYYLIDKFIDLWDWSEIINRYYDDASLYTIDFLEKYVDRIPTNNLQNSYLWYSIVKRRMKELAFEIVSQ' A
#
# COMPACT_ATOMS: atom_id res chain seq x y z
N ASN A 1 -7.90 -22.85 0.97
CA ASN A 1 -6.60 -22.37 1.22
C ASN A 1 -6.59 -20.88 1.45
N THR A 2 -5.82 -20.46 2.44
CA THR A 2 -5.93 -19.12 2.99
C THR A 2 -4.92 -18.13 2.41
N ASP A 3 -4.11 -18.53 1.45
CA ASP A 3 -3.02 -17.70 0.94
C ASP A 3 -3.42 -16.87 -0.28
N LEU A 4 -4.57 -16.23 -0.20
CA LEU A 4 -4.99 -15.31 -1.25
C LEU A 4 -4.19 -14.02 -1.13
N LYS A 5 -3.27 -13.82 -2.05
CA LYS A 5 -2.56 -12.55 -2.14
C LYS A 5 -3.48 -11.53 -2.76
N LEU A 6 -3.54 -10.35 -2.17
CA LEU A 6 -4.24 -9.24 -2.78
C LEU A 6 -3.56 -8.84 -4.08
N ASN A 7 -4.38 -8.54 -5.08
CA ASN A 7 -3.91 -7.99 -6.33
C ASN A 7 -4.97 -7.03 -6.87
N TYR A 8 -4.62 -6.29 -7.89
CA TYR A 8 -5.55 -5.30 -8.44
C TYR A 8 -6.86 -5.91 -8.92
N TYR A 9 -6.79 -7.11 -9.48
CA TYR A 9 -7.99 -7.77 -9.95
C TYR A 9 -8.98 -8.03 -8.81
N LEU A 10 -8.51 -8.60 -7.71
CA LEU A 10 -9.37 -8.89 -6.56
C LEU A 10 -9.87 -7.61 -5.89
N ILE A 11 -9.01 -6.63 -5.78
CA ILE A 11 -9.39 -5.36 -5.18
C ILE A 11 -10.49 -4.70 -5.98
N ASP A 12 -10.34 -4.63 -7.30
CA ASP A 12 -11.34 -4.00 -8.16
C ASP A 12 -12.64 -4.78 -8.19
N LYS A 13 -12.56 -6.11 -8.17
CA LYS A 13 -13.74 -6.95 -8.23
C LYS A 13 -14.67 -6.76 -7.04
N PHE A 14 -14.09 -6.56 -5.86
CA PHE A 14 -14.86 -6.41 -4.63
C PHE A 14 -14.70 -5.01 -4.02
N ILE A 15 -14.53 -4.02 -4.87
CA ILE A 15 -14.11 -2.69 -4.44
C ILE A 15 -15.07 -2.06 -3.41
N ASP A 16 -16.35 -2.35 -3.49
CA ASP A 16 -17.35 -1.80 -2.56
C ASP A 16 -17.51 -2.62 -1.29
N LEU A 17 -16.84 -3.77 -1.21
CA LEU A 17 -16.97 -4.67 -0.07
C LEU A 17 -15.80 -4.61 0.90
N TRP A 18 -14.69 -4.01 0.50
CA TRP A 18 -13.50 -3.96 1.32
C TRP A 18 -13.62 -2.93 2.45
N ASP A 19 -13.12 -3.30 3.61
CA ASP A 19 -12.85 -2.34 4.67
C ASP A 19 -11.47 -1.74 4.40
N TRP A 20 -11.44 -0.56 3.82
CA TRP A 20 -10.19 0.07 3.39
C TRP A 20 -9.27 0.42 4.55
N SER A 21 -9.85 0.72 5.71
CA SER A 21 -9.08 0.92 6.93
C SER A 21 -8.27 -0.32 7.28
N GLU A 22 -8.89 -1.48 7.15
CA GLU A 22 -8.22 -2.75 7.42
C GLU A 22 -7.19 -3.07 6.34
N ILE A 23 -7.54 -2.85 5.07
CA ILE A 23 -6.64 -3.16 3.96
C ILE A 23 -5.33 -2.42 4.08
N ILE A 24 -5.38 -1.11 4.31
CA ILE A 24 -4.16 -0.29 4.35
C ILE A 24 -3.30 -0.56 5.58
N ASN A 25 -3.88 -1.15 6.61
CA ASN A 25 -3.14 -1.50 7.83
C ASN A 25 -2.66 -2.93 7.87
N ARG A 26 -3.01 -3.72 6.86
CA ARG A 26 -2.70 -5.13 6.85
C ARG A 26 -1.25 -5.36 6.44
N TYR A 27 -0.56 -6.18 7.21
CA TYR A 27 0.80 -6.56 6.91
C TYR A 27 0.82 -7.74 5.94
N TYR A 28 1.61 -7.61 4.89
CA TYR A 28 1.87 -8.68 3.95
C TYR A 28 3.38 -8.90 3.86
N ASP A 29 3.80 -10.15 3.71
CA ASP A 29 5.20 -10.48 3.51
C ASP A 29 5.72 -9.82 2.24
N ASP A 30 4.87 -9.74 1.22
CA ASP A 30 5.20 -9.06 -0.02
C ASP A 30 4.42 -7.75 -0.09
N ALA A 31 5.10 -6.66 0.20
CA ALA A 31 4.50 -5.34 0.17
C ALA A 31 4.66 -4.65 -1.19
N SER A 32 4.98 -5.40 -2.23
CA SER A 32 5.19 -4.83 -3.56
C SER A 32 3.93 -4.16 -4.12
N LEU A 33 2.76 -4.54 -3.63
CA LEU A 33 1.49 -3.92 -4.03
C LEU A 33 1.34 -2.51 -3.47
N TYR A 34 1.94 -2.24 -2.30
CA TYR A 34 1.77 -0.97 -1.60
C TYR A 34 2.74 0.07 -2.14
N THR A 35 2.34 0.71 -3.22
CA THR A 35 3.13 1.73 -3.91
C THR A 35 2.34 3.03 -4.00
N ILE A 36 3.00 4.08 -4.49
CA ILE A 36 2.32 5.35 -4.75
C ILE A 36 1.21 5.16 -5.78
N ASP A 37 1.43 4.31 -6.77
CA ASP A 37 0.40 4.00 -7.78
C ASP A 37 -0.84 3.39 -7.13
N PHE A 38 -0.66 2.49 -6.16
CA PHE A 38 -1.76 1.93 -5.41
C PHE A 38 -2.53 3.02 -4.67
N LEU A 39 -1.81 3.89 -3.99
CA LEU A 39 -2.43 4.99 -3.26
C LEU A 39 -3.23 5.90 -4.20
N GLU A 40 -2.66 6.28 -5.32
CA GLU A 40 -3.35 7.15 -6.28
C GLU A 40 -4.60 6.49 -6.86
N LYS A 41 -4.49 5.20 -7.16
CA LYS A 41 -5.61 4.46 -7.77
C LYS A 41 -6.82 4.40 -6.84
N TYR A 42 -6.59 4.26 -5.54
CA TYR A 42 -7.66 4.05 -4.58
C TYR A 42 -7.81 5.20 -3.58
N VAL A 43 -7.28 6.36 -3.91
CA VAL A 43 -7.29 7.50 -2.98
C VAL A 43 -8.70 7.88 -2.54
N ASP A 44 -9.67 7.74 -3.42
CA ASP A 44 -11.07 8.08 -3.11
C ASP A 44 -11.70 7.11 -2.11
N ARG A 45 -11.11 5.93 -1.94
CA ARG A 45 -11.62 4.89 -1.06
C ARG A 45 -10.85 4.80 0.25
N ILE A 46 -9.61 5.29 0.27
CA ILE A 46 -8.73 5.16 1.42
C ILE A 46 -9.06 6.27 2.43
N PRO A 47 -9.25 5.90 3.71
CA PRO A 47 -9.51 6.92 4.75
C PRO A 47 -8.24 7.71 5.04
N THR A 48 -8.28 8.99 4.74
CA THR A 48 -7.10 9.86 4.82
C THR A 48 -6.70 10.18 6.26
N ASN A 49 -7.66 10.18 7.18
CA ASN A 49 -7.36 10.49 8.59
C ASN A 49 -6.50 9.42 9.29
N ASN A 50 -6.50 8.18 8.77
CA ASN A 50 -5.68 7.10 9.33
C ASN A 50 -4.53 6.72 8.43
N LEU A 51 -4.37 7.39 7.31
CA LEU A 51 -3.40 6.99 6.29
C LEU A 51 -1.97 7.04 6.81
N GLN A 52 -1.61 8.07 7.54
CA GLN A 52 -0.24 8.26 8.03
C GLN A 52 0.18 7.20 9.04
N ASN A 53 -0.77 6.55 9.66
CA ASN A 53 -0.49 5.49 10.64
C ASN A 53 -0.64 4.09 10.03
N SER A 54 -0.87 4.00 8.74
CA SER A 54 -1.13 2.73 8.07
C SER A 54 0.16 2.05 7.60
N TYR A 55 0.08 0.74 7.42
CA TYR A 55 1.18 -0.02 6.86
C TYR A 55 1.46 0.39 5.41
N LEU A 56 0.41 0.76 4.67
CA LEU A 56 0.57 1.26 3.31
C LEU A 56 1.49 2.49 3.29
N TRP A 57 1.22 3.46 4.17
CA TRP A 57 2.03 4.66 4.26
C TRP A 57 3.47 4.33 4.64
N TYR A 58 3.65 3.46 5.63
CA TYR A 58 4.96 3.03 6.06
C TYR A 58 5.75 2.41 4.90
N SER A 59 5.10 1.55 4.13
CA SER A 59 5.75 0.88 2.99
C SER A 59 6.19 1.86 1.91
N ILE A 60 5.34 2.83 1.60
CA ILE A 60 5.65 3.86 0.61
C ILE A 60 6.83 4.72 1.06
N VAL A 61 6.78 5.20 2.29
CA VAL A 61 7.83 6.06 2.83
C VAL A 61 9.15 5.32 2.93
N LYS A 62 9.13 4.09 3.43
CA LYS A 62 10.33 3.27 3.56
C LYS A 62 10.99 3.06 2.20
N ARG A 63 10.20 2.76 1.18
CA ARG A 63 10.72 2.56 -0.17
C ARG A 63 11.33 3.83 -0.71
N ARG A 64 10.66 4.95 -0.52
CA ARG A 64 11.18 6.24 -1.00
C ARG A 64 12.47 6.64 -0.30
N MET A 65 12.55 6.41 0.98
CA MET A 65 13.77 6.69 1.74
C MET A 65 14.92 5.81 1.28
N LYS A 66 14.65 4.56 0.97
CA LYS A 66 15.67 3.64 0.46
C LYS A 66 16.19 4.10 -0.89
N GLU A 67 15.30 4.55 -1.77
CA GLU A 67 15.69 5.08 -3.07
C GLU A 67 16.56 6.33 -2.94
N LEU A 68 16.17 7.23 -2.06
CA LEU A 68 16.94 8.45 -1.82
C LEU A 68 18.32 8.15 -1.26
N ALA A 69 18.41 7.22 -0.33
CA ALA A 69 19.70 6.80 0.22
C ALA A 69 20.60 6.21 -0.85
N PHE A 70 20.04 5.42 -1.75
CA PHE A 70 20.80 4.86 -2.86
C PHE A 70 21.33 5.95 -3.78
N GLU A 71 20.50 6.93 -4.11
CA GLU A 71 20.92 8.06 -4.94
C GLU A 71 22.07 8.83 -4.33
N ILE A 72 22.01 9.09 -3.04
CA ILE A 72 23.05 9.81 -2.32
C ILE A 72 24.37 9.03 -2.36
N VAL A 73 24.30 7.73 -2.13
CA VAL A 73 25.50 6.89 -2.11
C VAL A 73 26.10 6.76 -3.50
N SER A 74 25.27 6.80 -4.54
CA SER A 74 25.71 6.65 -5.93
C SER A 74 26.40 7.88 -6.49
N GLN A 75 26.29 8.99 -5.80
CA GLN A 75 26.98 10.21 -6.20
C GLN A 75 28.39 10.23 -5.63
#